data_0b67ff933b9b555e3d1f61bb52b7f90b
#
_entry.id   0b67ff933b9b555e3d1f61bb52b7f90b
#
_cell.length_a   1.000
_cell.length_b   1.000
_cell.length_c   1.000
_cell.angle_alpha   90.00
_cell.angle_beta   90.00
_cell.angle_gamma   90.00
#
_symmetry.space_group_name_H-M   'P 1'
#
loop_
_entity.id
_entity.type
_entity.pdbx_description
1 polymer ?
#
loop_
_entity_poly.entity_id
_entity_poly.type
_entity_poly.pdbx_seq_one_letter_code
_entity_poly.pdbx_strand_id
1 'polypeptide(L)'
;MHTVPTHSQLPRMTQDIRDDKFYQFCHKHYITLQVALGLLLYLAGGMPFVVWGVFVRLFFSFHGTCFVNSACHQFGYRPTNTDDMSTNCWWVAILTYGEGWHNNHHACQSSACFQKHWWEIDPVWYVIRGLKAVGLAEKVKTAN
;
A
#
# COMPACT_ATOMS: atom_id res chain seq x y z
N MET A 1 -7.97 -22.11 2.40
CA MET A 1 -6.94 -22.09 3.47
C MET A 1 -5.75 -21.31 2.95
N HIS A 2 -5.62 -20.03 3.30
CA HIS A 2 -4.40 -19.27 3.06
C HIS A 2 -3.43 -19.61 4.20
N THR A 3 -2.54 -20.54 3.96
CA THR A 3 -1.46 -20.82 4.89
C THR A 3 -0.52 -19.63 4.92
N VAL A 4 -0.30 -19.06 6.11
CA VAL A 4 0.75 -18.08 6.30
C VAL A 4 2.07 -18.66 5.77
N PRO A 5 2.80 -17.96 4.88
CA PRO A 5 4.04 -18.49 4.31
C PRO A 5 5.01 -18.85 5.44
N THR A 6 5.55 -20.06 5.39
CA THR A 6 6.58 -20.46 6.34
C THR A 6 7.86 -19.65 6.08
N HIS A 7 8.70 -19.50 7.10
CA HIS A 7 9.98 -18.77 7.00
C HIS A 7 10.86 -19.25 5.83
N SER A 8 10.72 -20.50 5.40
CA SER A 8 11.41 -21.07 4.23
C SER A 8 10.78 -20.68 2.87
N GLN A 9 9.52 -20.24 2.85
CA GLN A 9 8.81 -19.83 1.62
C GLN A 9 8.95 -18.34 1.35
N LEU A 10 9.10 -17.49 2.39
CA LEU A 10 9.31 -16.05 2.26
C LEU A 10 10.44 -15.68 1.29
N PRO A 11 11.64 -16.31 1.32
CA PRO A 11 12.71 -15.99 0.39
C PRO A 11 12.36 -16.25 -1.08
N ARG A 12 11.50 -17.22 -1.37
CA ARG A 12 11.06 -17.53 -2.75
C ARG A 12 9.99 -16.56 -3.25
N MET A 13 9.07 -16.15 -2.37
CA MET A 13 7.98 -15.24 -2.73
C MET A 13 8.44 -13.80 -2.94
N THR A 14 9.58 -13.41 -2.38
CA THR A 14 10.16 -12.07 -2.48
C THR A 14 11.43 -12.04 -3.32
N GLN A 15 11.72 -13.10 -4.07
CA GLN A 15 12.97 -13.22 -4.81
C GLN A 15 13.11 -12.14 -5.90
N ASP A 16 12.05 -11.82 -6.59
CA ASP A 16 11.96 -10.76 -7.59
C ASP A 16 12.38 -9.39 -7.03
N ILE A 17 11.87 -9.03 -5.84
CA ILE A 17 12.22 -7.78 -5.14
C ILE A 17 13.65 -7.86 -4.58
N ARG A 18 14.02 -9.00 -3.99
CA ARG A 18 15.32 -9.18 -3.36
C ARG A 18 16.47 -9.11 -4.37
N ASP A 19 16.26 -9.65 -5.57
CA ASP A 19 17.29 -9.72 -6.61
C ASP A 19 17.32 -8.45 -7.48
N ASP A 20 16.35 -7.55 -7.34
CA ASP A 20 16.33 -6.25 -8.02
C ASP A 20 17.32 -5.27 -7.39
N LYS A 21 18.25 -4.77 -8.22
CA LYS A 21 19.33 -3.86 -7.79
C LYS A 21 18.82 -2.52 -7.24
N PHE A 22 17.69 -2.04 -7.75
CA PHE A 22 17.10 -0.78 -7.27
C PHE A 22 16.55 -0.94 -5.85
N TYR A 23 15.81 -2.02 -5.58
CA TYR A 23 15.33 -2.30 -4.23
C TYR A 23 16.46 -2.57 -3.24
N GLN A 24 17.52 -3.30 -3.66
CA GLN A 24 18.71 -3.49 -2.84
C GLN A 24 19.39 -2.16 -2.50
N PHE A 25 19.54 -1.26 -3.48
CA PHE A 25 20.07 0.08 -3.26
C PHE A 25 19.22 0.87 -2.27
N CYS A 26 17.90 0.92 -2.48
CA CYS A 26 16.95 1.61 -1.59
C CYS A 26 17.01 1.04 -0.16
N HIS A 27 17.02 -0.29 -0.02
CA HIS A 27 17.13 -0.95 1.28
C HIS A 27 18.44 -0.64 2.00
N LYS A 28 19.56 -0.72 1.29
CA LYS A 28 20.89 -0.44 1.86
C LYS A 28 21.04 1.02 2.29
N HIS A 29 20.45 1.94 1.56
CA HIS A 29 20.65 3.39 1.72
C HIS A 29 19.42 4.11 2.26
N TYR A 30 18.42 3.40 2.83
CA TYR A 30 17.13 4.03 3.17
C TYR A 30 17.27 5.21 4.15
N ILE A 31 18.14 5.11 5.16
CA ILE A 31 18.40 6.22 6.09
C ILE A 31 19.09 7.38 5.36
N THR A 32 20.12 7.08 4.58
CA THR A 32 20.86 8.10 3.80
C THR A 32 19.92 8.84 2.84
N LEU A 33 19.02 8.14 2.18
CA LEU A 33 18.01 8.74 1.30
C LEU A 33 17.03 9.64 2.06
N GLN A 34 16.61 9.26 3.26
CA GLN A 34 15.75 10.12 4.09
C GLN A 34 16.49 11.38 4.57
N VAL A 35 17.76 11.25 4.99
CA VAL A 35 18.60 12.39 5.39
C VAL A 35 18.85 13.32 4.19
N ALA A 36 19.17 12.77 3.02
CA ALA A 36 19.34 13.54 1.79
C ALA A 36 18.07 14.28 1.39
N LEU A 37 16.89 13.62 1.46
CA LEU A 37 15.61 14.26 1.24
C LEU A 37 15.38 15.41 2.23
N GLY A 38 15.64 15.20 3.53
CA GLY A 38 15.52 16.24 4.55
C GLY A 38 16.41 17.45 4.26
N LEU A 39 17.66 17.21 3.84
CA LEU A 39 18.60 18.29 3.46
C LEU A 39 18.11 19.05 2.22
N LEU A 40 17.66 18.36 1.18
CA LEU A 40 17.11 18.97 -0.03
C LEU A 40 15.89 19.85 0.30
N LEU A 41 14.98 19.36 1.14
CA LEU A 41 13.81 20.11 1.59
C LEU A 41 14.21 21.33 2.43
N TYR A 42 15.23 21.20 3.28
CA TYR A 42 15.75 22.32 4.04
C TYR A 42 16.33 23.41 3.14
N LEU A 43 17.12 23.02 2.14
CA LEU A 43 17.68 23.96 1.16
C LEU A 43 16.63 24.63 0.29
N ALA A 44 15.52 23.92 -0.01
CA ALA A 44 14.42 24.44 -0.83
C ALA A 44 13.50 25.42 -0.08
N GLY A 45 13.27 25.25 1.23
CA GLY A 45 12.30 26.05 1.96
C GLY A 45 12.49 26.06 3.49
N GLY A 46 13.67 25.66 3.96
CA GLY A 46 14.02 25.69 5.39
C GLY A 46 13.28 24.66 6.23
N MET A 47 13.24 24.90 7.54
CA MET A 47 12.60 23.98 8.51
C MET A 47 11.13 23.67 8.24
N PRO A 48 10.26 24.59 7.78
CA PRO A 48 8.89 24.23 7.46
C PRO A 48 8.78 23.10 6.44
N PHE A 49 9.61 23.10 5.41
CA PHE A 49 9.62 22.04 4.40
C PHE A 49 10.06 20.69 4.96
N VAL A 50 11.04 20.68 5.88
CA VAL A 50 11.47 19.47 6.58
C VAL A 50 10.36 18.94 7.48
N VAL A 51 9.71 19.81 8.25
CA VAL A 51 8.62 19.41 9.14
C VAL A 51 7.48 18.77 8.34
N TRP A 52 7.01 19.42 7.29
CA TRP A 52 5.92 18.89 6.47
C TRP A 52 6.33 17.70 5.60
N GLY A 53 7.45 17.79 4.91
CA GLY A 53 7.89 16.79 3.92
C GLY A 53 8.50 15.52 4.54
N VAL A 54 8.99 15.58 5.79
CA VAL A 54 9.53 14.42 6.49
C VAL A 54 8.61 14.01 7.63
N PHE A 55 8.50 14.83 8.68
CA PHE A 55 7.86 14.41 9.93
C PHE A 55 6.35 14.24 9.79
N VAL A 56 5.65 15.24 9.27
CA VAL A 56 4.20 15.19 9.09
C VAL A 56 3.82 14.09 8.09
N ARG A 57 4.53 13.99 6.98
CA ARG A 57 4.33 12.91 6.00
C ARG A 57 4.49 11.52 6.63
N LEU A 58 5.58 11.28 7.35
CA LEU A 58 5.83 9.99 8.00
C LEU A 58 4.78 9.67 9.06
N PHE A 59 4.37 10.67 9.85
CA PHE A 59 3.32 10.52 10.84
C PHE A 59 2.01 10.05 10.19
N PHE A 60 1.53 10.76 9.17
CA PHE A 60 0.28 10.40 8.51
C PHE A 60 0.37 9.07 7.75
N SER A 61 1.50 8.77 7.10
CA SER A 61 1.70 7.49 6.40
C SER A 61 1.65 6.32 7.38
N PHE A 62 2.36 6.40 8.49
CA PHE A 62 2.38 5.36 9.51
C PHE A 62 1.00 5.16 10.16
N HIS A 63 0.39 6.26 10.63
CA HIS A 63 -0.92 6.20 11.27
C HIS A 63 -2.03 5.80 10.29
N GLY A 64 -1.94 6.19 9.03
CA GLY A 64 -2.87 5.73 7.98
C GLY A 64 -2.86 4.22 7.83
N THR A 65 -1.68 3.60 7.77
CA THR A 65 -1.55 2.13 7.68
C THR A 65 -2.09 1.44 8.95
N CYS A 66 -1.73 1.93 10.14
CA CYS A 66 -2.26 1.40 11.40
C CYS A 66 -3.79 1.56 11.49
N PHE A 67 -4.31 2.70 10.99
CA PHE A 67 -5.73 3.01 11.01
C PHE A 67 -6.53 2.06 10.10
N VAL A 68 -6.05 1.78 8.89
CA VAL A 68 -6.68 0.77 8.01
C VAL A 68 -6.79 -0.57 8.74
N ASN A 69 -5.68 -1.07 9.30
CA ASN A 69 -5.67 -2.34 10.00
C ASN A 69 -6.58 -2.35 11.25
N SER A 70 -6.66 -1.27 12.00
CA SER A 70 -7.52 -1.19 13.18
C SER A 70 -9.00 -1.05 12.81
N ALA A 71 -9.33 -0.05 11.99
CA ALA A 71 -10.72 0.30 11.69
C ALA A 71 -11.39 -0.76 10.80
N CYS A 72 -10.69 -1.29 9.79
CA CYS A 72 -11.23 -2.32 8.90
C CYS A 72 -11.23 -3.73 9.51
N HIS A 73 -10.83 -3.89 10.76
CA HIS A 73 -11.08 -5.12 11.53
C HIS A 73 -12.19 -4.95 12.59
N GLN A 74 -12.78 -3.76 12.70
CA GLN A 74 -13.87 -3.46 13.65
C GLN A 74 -15.13 -2.95 12.99
N PHE A 75 -15.01 -2.16 11.92
CA PHE A 75 -16.11 -1.46 11.28
C PHE A 75 -16.23 -1.82 9.80
N GLY A 76 -17.44 -1.95 9.30
CA GLY A 76 -17.70 -2.19 7.90
C GLY A 76 -18.50 -3.47 7.63
N TYR A 77 -18.48 -3.91 6.38
CA TYR A 77 -19.19 -5.12 5.94
C TYR A 77 -18.20 -6.14 5.37
N ARG A 78 -18.59 -7.42 5.37
CA ARG A 78 -17.76 -8.54 4.91
C ARG A 78 -18.42 -9.22 3.71
N PRO A 79 -18.05 -8.87 2.48
CA PRO A 79 -18.62 -9.51 1.30
C PRO A 79 -18.01 -10.89 1.04
N THR A 80 -16.84 -11.19 1.59
CA THR A 80 -16.15 -12.46 1.43
C THR A 80 -15.81 -13.04 2.80
N ASN A 81 -16.04 -14.33 2.97
CA ASN A 81 -15.62 -15.04 4.18
C ASN A 81 -14.11 -15.34 4.08
N THR A 82 -13.31 -14.51 4.74
CA THR A 82 -11.85 -14.66 4.89
C THR A 82 -11.53 -15.29 6.25
N ASP A 83 -10.35 -15.89 6.40
CA ASP A 83 -9.91 -16.51 7.66
C ASP A 83 -9.58 -15.49 8.76
N ASP A 84 -9.71 -14.21 8.49
CA ASP A 84 -9.47 -13.08 9.39
C ASP A 84 -10.75 -12.26 9.65
N MET A 85 -10.62 -11.20 10.43
CA MET A 85 -11.74 -10.30 10.78
C MET A 85 -11.82 -9.08 9.86
N SER A 86 -11.18 -9.08 8.69
CA SER A 86 -11.18 -7.96 7.75
C SER A 86 -12.57 -7.62 7.25
N THR A 87 -12.84 -6.34 7.10
CA THR A 87 -14.09 -5.78 6.60
C THR A 87 -13.80 -4.74 5.52
N ASN A 88 -14.79 -4.44 4.69
CA ASN A 88 -14.79 -3.29 3.79
C ASN A 88 -15.40 -2.10 4.52
N CYS A 89 -14.64 -1.02 4.67
CA CYS A 89 -15.07 0.20 5.35
C CYS A 89 -14.96 1.41 4.40
N TRP A 90 -16.11 1.87 3.87
CA TRP A 90 -16.14 2.90 2.81
C TRP A 90 -15.51 4.24 3.19
N TRP A 91 -15.70 4.70 4.42
CA TRP A 91 -15.12 5.97 4.87
C TRP A 91 -13.60 5.87 5.09
N VAL A 92 -13.11 4.70 5.51
CA VAL A 92 -11.66 4.41 5.52
C VAL A 92 -11.12 4.40 4.10
N ALA A 93 -11.82 3.74 3.15
CA ALA A 93 -11.40 3.68 1.76
C ALA A 93 -11.26 5.08 1.12
N ILE A 94 -12.17 6.01 1.44
CA ILE A 94 -12.05 7.41 0.99
C ILE A 94 -10.79 8.07 1.56
N LEU A 95 -10.54 7.92 2.85
CA LEU A 95 -9.40 8.55 3.54
C LEU A 95 -8.04 7.95 3.16
N THR A 96 -8.02 6.69 2.71
CA THR A 96 -6.81 5.90 2.44
C THR A 96 -6.70 5.43 0.99
N TYR A 97 -7.34 6.16 0.07
CA TYR A 97 -7.22 5.95 -1.38
C TYR A 97 -7.58 4.54 -1.87
N GLY A 98 -8.51 3.86 -1.18
CA GLY A 98 -9.00 2.52 -1.56
C GLY A 98 -8.59 1.40 -0.60
N GLU A 99 -7.62 1.61 0.29
CA GLU A 99 -7.15 0.60 1.25
C GLU A 99 -8.23 0.11 2.22
N GLY A 100 -9.31 0.89 2.40
CA GLY A 100 -10.46 0.51 3.22
C GLY A 100 -11.34 -0.60 2.61
N TRP A 101 -11.13 -1.01 1.36
CA TRP A 101 -11.71 -2.23 0.76
C TRP A 101 -10.93 -3.47 1.23
N HIS A 102 -10.71 -3.56 2.50
CA HIS A 102 -9.71 -4.42 3.14
C HIS A 102 -10.09 -5.90 3.11
N ASN A 103 -11.37 -6.24 3.23
CA ASN A 103 -11.83 -7.62 3.04
C ASN A 103 -11.67 -8.10 1.59
N ASN A 104 -11.88 -7.23 0.60
CA ASN A 104 -11.61 -7.57 -0.78
C ASN A 104 -10.12 -7.84 -1.02
N HIS A 105 -9.25 -7.02 -0.42
CA HIS A 105 -7.79 -7.22 -0.45
C HIS A 105 -7.40 -8.55 0.19
N HIS A 106 -7.90 -8.86 1.39
CA HIS A 106 -7.61 -10.10 2.08
C HIS A 106 -8.15 -11.34 1.35
N ALA A 107 -9.25 -11.20 0.63
CA ALA A 107 -9.80 -12.28 -0.20
C ALA A 107 -8.93 -12.58 -1.44
N CYS A 108 -8.21 -11.58 -1.98
CA CYS A 108 -7.30 -11.75 -3.11
C CYS A 108 -6.10 -10.79 -3.01
N GLN A 109 -5.11 -11.14 -2.20
CA GLN A 109 -3.93 -10.31 -1.91
C GLN A 109 -3.06 -10.01 -3.13
N SER A 110 -3.13 -10.84 -4.18
CA SER A 110 -2.38 -10.61 -5.42
C SER A 110 -3.07 -9.68 -6.41
N SER A 111 -4.30 -9.25 -6.11
CA SER A 111 -5.05 -8.33 -6.98
C SER A 111 -4.57 -6.90 -6.81
N ALA A 112 -4.34 -6.21 -7.92
CA ALA A 112 -4.09 -4.77 -7.94
C ALA A 112 -5.38 -3.93 -7.86
N CYS A 113 -6.55 -4.58 -7.91
CA CYS A 113 -7.87 -3.96 -7.82
C CYS A 113 -8.57 -4.47 -6.56
N PHE A 114 -8.88 -3.57 -5.65
CA PHE A 114 -9.64 -3.91 -4.44
C PHE A 114 -11.15 -3.68 -4.63
N GLN A 115 -11.54 -3.02 -5.71
CA GLN A 115 -12.93 -2.79 -6.08
C GLN A 115 -13.59 -4.11 -6.54
N LYS A 116 -14.73 -4.47 -5.96
CA LYS A 116 -15.63 -5.55 -6.44
C LYS A 116 -16.94 -5.00 -7.00
N HIS A 117 -17.47 -3.94 -6.39
CA HIS A 117 -18.70 -3.30 -6.81
C HIS A 117 -18.41 -1.94 -7.43
N TRP A 118 -19.26 -1.48 -8.35
CA TRP A 118 -19.08 -0.21 -9.06
C TRP A 118 -19.00 1.03 -8.14
N TRP A 119 -19.60 0.96 -6.95
CA TRP A 119 -19.58 2.02 -5.95
C TRP A 119 -18.38 1.95 -4.97
N GLU A 120 -17.62 0.88 -4.98
CA GLU A 120 -16.37 0.74 -4.24
C GLU A 120 -15.26 1.48 -4.97
N ILE A 121 -15.18 2.80 -4.78
CA ILE A 121 -14.19 3.63 -5.47
C ILE A 121 -12.78 3.29 -4.98
N ASP A 122 -11.91 2.88 -5.91
CA ASP A 122 -10.50 2.55 -5.67
C ASP A 122 -9.61 3.47 -6.51
N PRO A 123 -9.19 4.64 -5.96
CA PRO A 123 -8.37 5.61 -6.70
C PRO A 123 -7.03 5.05 -7.16
N VAL A 124 -6.39 4.19 -6.34
CA VAL A 124 -5.11 3.56 -6.70
C VAL A 124 -5.28 2.66 -7.92
N TRP A 125 -6.37 1.89 -7.98
CA TRP A 125 -6.69 1.09 -9.15
C TRP A 125 -6.84 1.93 -10.42
N TYR A 126 -7.49 3.08 -10.34
CA TYR A 126 -7.64 3.97 -11.52
C TYR A 126 -6.29 4.51 -12.01
N VAL A 127 -5.36 4.84 -11.08
CA VAL A 127 -3.98 5.21 -11.42
C VAL A 127 -3.26 4.04 -12.12
N ILE A 128 -3.33 2.82 -11.57
CA ILE A 128 -2.72 1.63 -12.16
C ILE A 128 -3.28 1.37 -13.56
N ARG A 129 -4.59 1.51 -13.77
CA ARG A 129 -5.21 1.41 -15.10
C ARG A 129 -4.66 2.45 -16.08
N GLY A 130 -4.48 3.68 -15.63
CA GLY A 130 -3.87 4.74 -16.43
C GLY A 130 -2.43 4.41 -16.81
N LEU A 131 -1.61 3.95 -15.86
CA LEU A 131 -0.23 3.52 -16.11
C LEU A 131 -0.19 2.34 -17.10
N LYS A 132 -1.11 1.37 -16.97
CA LYS A 132 -1.24 0.26 -17.92
C LYS A 132 -1.59 0.75 -19.33
N ALA A 133 -2.48 1.74 -19.44
CA ALA A 133 -2.89 2.28 -20.75
C ALA A 133 -1.74 2.97 -21.51
N VAL A 134 -0.78 3.56 -20.77
CA VAL A 134 0.42 4.19 -21.37
C VAL A 134 1.66 3.28 -21.39
N GLY A 135 1.50 1.99 -21.09
CA GLY A 135 2.58 1.00 -21.16
C GLY A 135 3.61 1.06 -20.01
N LEU A 136 3.32 1.78 -18.92
CA LEU A 136 4.19 1.91 -17.74
C LEU A 136 3.92 0.84 -16.68
N ALA A 137 2.82 0.09 -16.79
CA ALA A 137 2.51 -1.04 -15.92
C ALA A 137 2.15 -2.27 -16.76
N GLU A 138 2.85 -3.39 -16.52
CA GLU A 138 2.65 -4.65 -17.21
C GLU A 138 2.24 -5.75 -16.23
N LYS A 139 1.67 -6.84 -16.75
CA LYS A 139 1.30 -8.05 -15.99
C LYS A 139 0.45 -7.78 -14.75
N VAL A 140 -0.40 -6.73 -14.82
CA VAL A 140 -1.28 -6.33 -13.72
C VAL A 140 -2.30 -7.43 -13.47
N LYS A 141 -2.25 -8.04 -12.29
CA LYS A 141 -3.20 -9.08 -11.85
C LYS A 141 -4.44 -8.43 -11.26
N THR A 142 -5.60 -8.99 -11.56
CA THR A 142 -6.88 -8.63 -10.94
C THR A 142 -7.60 -9.88 -10.46
N ALA A 143 -8.49 -9.76 -9.50
CA ALA A 143 -9.29 -10.86 -8.97
C ALA A 143 -10.39 -11.36 -9.92
N ASN A 144 -10.60 -10.68 -11.04
CA ASN A 144 -11.60 -11.01 -12.07
C ASN A 144 -10.93 -11.59 -13.30
#